data_65d0713c3c215d505a3ef0c59b923227
#
_entry.id   65d0713c3c215d505a3ef0c59b923227
#
_cell.length_a   1.000
_cell.length_b   1.000
_cell.length_c   1.000
_cell.angle_alpha   90.00
_cell.angle_beta   90.00
_cell.angle_gamma   90.00
#
_symmetry.space_group_name_H-M   'P 1'
#
loop_
_entity.id
_entity.type
_entity.pdbx_description
1 polymer ?
#
loop_
_entity_poly.entity_id
_entity_poly.type
_entity_poly.pdbx_seq_one_letter_code
_entity_poly.pdbx_strand_id
1 'polypeptide(L)' 'MENKTVIVIGAVNMDICGRPAKPLVAGDSNPGSISMSPGGVGRNIAHNLSLLGLNVKFIAAVGTDAFGEGIMQSCRELGF' A
#
# COMPACT_ATOMS: atom_id res chain seq x y z
N MET A 1 -20.71 -20.45 -9.30
CA MET A 1 -19.71 -19.72 -10.09
C MET A 1 -18.36 -20.40 -9.91
N GLU A 2 -17.66 -20.63 -10.98
CA GLU A 2 -16.32 -21.21 -10.89
C GLU A 2 -15.36 -20.27 -10.15
N ASN A 3 -14.47 -20.88 -9.35
CA ASN A 3 -13.43 -20.14 -8.66
C ASN A 3 -12.37 -19.68 -9.66
N LYS A 4 -12.48 -18.45 -10.10
CA LYS A 4 -11.50 -17.82 -10.97
C LYS A 4 -10.56 -16.96 -10.15
N THR A 5 -9.30 -16.97 -10.53
CA THR A 5 -8.28 -16.11 -9.94
C THR A 5 -8.05 -14.91 -10.86
N VAL A 6 -8.12 -13.73 -10.29
CA VAL A 6 -7.72 -12.50 -10.98
C VAL A 6 -6.25 -12.25 -10.66
N ILE A 7 -5.43 -12.12 -11.68
CA ILE A 7 -4.02 -11.80 -11.52
C ILE A 7 -3.83 -10.31 -11.79
N VAL A 8 -3.29 -9.59 -10.82
CA VAL A 8 -2.93 -8.18 -10.97
C VAL A 8 -1.41 -8.10 -11.01
N ILE A 9 -0.88 -7.54 -12.08
CA ILE A 9 0.55 -7.30 -12.23
C ILE A 9 0.73 -5.79 -12.26
N GLY A 10 1.44 -5.24 -11.29
CA GLY A 10 1.58 -3.80 -11.22
C GLY A 10 2.49 -3.35 -10.09
N ALA A 11 2.48 -2.04 -9.87
CA ALA A 11 3.35 -1.41 -8.89
C ALA A 11 2.75 -1.41 -7.49
N VAL A 12 3.64 -1.44 -6.53
CA VAL A 12 3.37 -1.20 -5.12
C VAL A 12 4.48 -0.32 -4.57
N ASN A 13 4.14 0.55 -3.64
CA ASN A 13 5.11 1.43 -2.98
C ASN A 13 4.68 1.67 -1.53
N MET A 14 5.60 2.27 -0.77
CA MET A 14 5.30 2.75 0.56
C MET A 14 5.11 4.26 0.50
N ASP A 15 3.92 4.73 0.85
CA ASP A 15 3.61 6.14 0.94
C ASP A 15 3.98 6.67 2.33
N ILE A 16 4.68 7.80 2.36
CA ILE A 16 5.05 8.49 3.59
C ILE A 16 4.31 9.81 3.61
N CYS A 17 3.48 10.01 4.63
CA CYS A 17 2.67 11.21 4.79
C CYS A 17 3.06 11.94 6.06
N GLY A 18 3.39 13.22 5.92
CA GLY A 18 3.64 14.11 7.05
C GLY A 18 2.45 15.04 7.28
N ARG A 19 2.04 15.20 8.53
CA ARG A 19 0.98 16.14 8.91
C ARG A 19 1.48 17.06 10.01
N PRO A 20 1.50 18.40 9.79
CA PRO A 20 1.88 19.34 10.82
C PRO A 20 0.81 19.39 11.92
N ALA A 21 1.23 19.58 13.17
CA ALA A 21 0.32 19.70 14.31
C ALA A 21 -0.42 21.05 14.34
N LYS A 22 0.11 22.05 13.63
CA LYS A 22 -0.45 23.39 13.48
C LYS A 22 -0.44 23.78 12.00
N PRO A 23 -1.09 24.87 11.59
CA PRO A 23 -1.04 25.33 10.20
C PRO A 23 0.41 25.42 9.70
N LEU A 24 0.64 24.91 8.48
CA LEU A 24 1.96 24.82 7.90
C LEU A 24 2.60 26.20 7.74
N VAL A 25 3.83 26.34 8.20
CA VAL A 25 4.66 27.52 8.00
C VAL A 25 5.72 27.19 6.96
N ALA A 26 5.63 27.81 5.79
CA ALA A 26 6.57 27.58 4.71
C ALA A 26 7.99 28.02 5.08
N GLY A 27 8.99 27.22 4.70
CA GLY A 27 10.39 27.53 4.95
C GLY A 27 10.85 27.33 6.38
N ASP A 28 10.05 26.67 7.22
CA ASP A 28 10.37 26.41 8.63
C ASP A 28 10.19 24.92 8.96
N SER A 29 10.68 24.52 10.13
CA SER A 29 10.38 23.21 10.71
C SER A 29 8.97 23.21 11.28
N ASN A 30 8.20 22.18 10.93
CA ASN A 30 6.82 22.04 11.39
C ASN A 30 6.69 20.73 12.17
N PRO A 31 6.67 20.77 13.50
CA PRO A 31 6.43 19.57 14.30
C PRO A 31 5.07 18.96 13.96
N GLY A 32 5.03 17.65 13.90
CA GLY A 32 3.80 16.95 13.56
C GLY A 32 3.97 15.43 13.63
N SER A 33 3.22 14.72 12.82
CA SER A 33 3.23 13.27 12.77
C SER A 33 3.58 12.76 11.36
N ILE A 34 4.25 11.62 11.31
CA ILE A 34 4.56 10.90 10.09
C ILE A 34 3.80 9.58 10.11
N SER A 35 3.13 9.26 9.03
CA SER A 35 2.51 7.95 8.84
C SER A 35 3.01 7.32 7.53
N MET A 36 3.04 5.99 7.50
CA MET A 36 3.42 5.22 6.33
C MET A 36 2.32 4.22 6.02
N SER A 37 2.03 4.07 4.74
CA SER A 37 1.05 3.09 4.29
C SER A 37 1.44 2.53 2.92
N PRO A 38 1.18 1.24 2.67
CA PRO A 38 1.36 0.69 1.33
C PRO A 38 0.41 1.34 0.33
N GLY A 39 0.91 1.65 -0.86
CA GLY A 39 0.15 2.28 -1.92
C GLY A 39 0.53 1.70 -3.29
N GLY A 40 0.33 2.50 -4.31
CA GLY A 40 0.54 2.11 -5.70
C GLY A 40 -0.73 1.65 -6.38
N VAL A 41 -0.84 1.93 -7.67
CA VAL A 41 -2.06 1.64 -8.45
C VAL A 41 -2.37 0.14 -8.47
N GLY A 42 -1.37 -0.69 -8.75
CA GLY A 42 -1.55 -2.15 -8.79
C GLY A 42 -2.02 -2.70 -7.46
N ARG A 43 -1.37 -2.31 -6.38
CA ARG A 43 -1.76 -2.73 -5.02
C ARG A 43 -3.18 -2.29 -4.68
N ASN A 44 -3.56 -1.08 -5.02
CA ASN A 44 -4.90 -0.57 -4.72
C ASN A 44 -5.98 -1.30 -5.53
N ILE A 45 -5.71 -1.65 -6.77
CA ILE A 45 -6.60 -2.48 -7.58
C ILE A 45 -6.76 -3.87 -6.96
N ALA A 46 -5.66 -4.52 -6.59
CA ALA A 46 -5.69 -5.84 -5.96
C ALA A 46 -6.49 -5.82 -4.66
N HIS A 47 -6.29 -4.81 -3.83
CA HIS A 47 -7.00 -4.64 -2.58
C HIS A 47 -8.51 -4.48 -2.82
N ASN A 48 -8.92 -3.61 -3.73
CA ASN A 48 -10.33 -3.39 -4.03
C ASN A 48 -11.00 -4.65 -4.59
N LEU A 49 -10.34 -5.37 -5.47
CA LEU A 49 -10.86 -6.64 -6.00
C LEU A 49 -11.01 -7.68 -4.88
N SER A 50 -10.07 -7.75 -3.97
CA SER A 50 -10.15 -8.64 -2.81
C SER A 50 -11.34 -8.27 -1.91
N LEU A 51 -11.57 -6.99 -1.67
CA LEU A 51 -12.73 -6.52 -0.90
C LEU A 51 -14.07 -6.86 -1.57
N LEU A 52 -14.09 -6.97 -2.90
CA LEU A 52 -15.26 -7.40 -3.65
C LEU A 52 -15.48 -8.92 -3.60
N GLY A 53 -14.65 -9.64 -2.89
CA GLY A 53 -14.77 -11.09 -2.73
C GLY A 53 -14.11 -11.92 -3.82
N LEU A 54 -13.34 -11.30 -4.71
CA LEU A 54 -12.63 -12.03 -5.76
C LEU A 54 -11.36 -12.67 -5.19
N ASN A 55 -10.97 -13.80 -5.76
CA ASN A 55 -9.70 -14.43 -5.47
C ASN A 55 -8.61 -13.72 -6.28
N VAL A 56 -7.70 -13.04 -5.61
CA VAL A 56 -6.70 -12.18 -6.23
C VAL A 56 -5.30 -12.71 -5.99
N LYS A 57 -4.51 -12.75 -7.05
CA LYS A 57 -3.06 -12.95 -6.97
C LYS A 57 -2.39 -11.67 -7.45
N PHE A 58 -1.56 -11.08 -6.60
CA PHE A 58 -0.85 -9.84 -6.92
C PHE A 58 0.63 -10.14 -7.16
N ILE A 59 1.12 -9.70 -8.30
CA ILE A 59 2.52 -9.85 -8.70
C ILE A 59 3.13 -8.46 -8.82
N ALA A 60 4.15 -8.19 -8.02
CA ALA A 60 4.87 -6.92 -8.01
C ALA A 60 6.32 -7.15 -7.57
N ALA A 61 7.13 -6.14 -7.72
CA ALA A 61 8.50 -6.15 -7.22
C ALA A 61 8.60 -5.24 -6.00
N VAL A 62 9.23 -5.73 -4.94
CA VAL A 62 9.50 -4.96 -3.72
C VAL A 62 10.98 -5.08 -3.36
N GLY A 63 11.48 -4.09 -2.60
CA GLY A 63 12.84 -4.13 -2.09
C GLY A 63 13.01 -5.14 -0.96
N THR A 64 14.27 -5.44 -0.63
CA THR A 64 14.63 -6.34 0.47
C THR A 64 14.92 -5.58 1.76
N ASP A 65 14.25 -4.45 1.94
CA ASP A 65 14.39 -3.56 3.09
C ASP A 65 13.14 -3.63 3.98
N ALA A 66 13.11 -2.80 5.03
CA ALA A 66 11.99 -2.75 5.95
C ALA A 66 10.68 -2.32 5.25
N PHE A 67 10.75 -1.46 4.24
CA PHE A 67 9.57 -1.06 3.47
C PHE A 67 9.02 -2.23 2.66
N GLY A 68 9.88 -2.98 2.01
CA GLY A 68 9.49 -4.18 1.27
C GLY A 68 8.84 -5.23 2.16
N GLU A 69 9.41 -5.47 3.33
CA GLU A 69 8.84 -6.39 4.33
C GLU A 69 7.48 -5.91 4.83
N GLY A 70 7.33 -4.61 5.10
CA GLY A 70 6.08 -4.02 5.53
C GLY A 70 4.97 -4.15 4.47
N ILE A 71 5.32 -3.98 3.21
CA ILE A 71 4.40 -4.18 2.09
C ILE A 71 3.95 -5.63 2.01
N MET A 72 4.89 -6.58 2.09
CA MET A 72 4.57 -8.02 2.06
C MET A 72 3.65 -8.41 3.21
N GLN A 73 3.93 -7.92 4.41
CA GLN A 73 3.10 -8.16 5.59
C GLN A 73 1.68 -7.63 5.39
N SER A 74 1.55 -6.39 4.89
CA SER A 74 0.27 -5.78 4.61
C SER A 74 -0.55 -6.60 3.61
N CYS A 75 0.05 -7.06 2.53
CA CYS A 75 -0.64 -7.87 1.53
C CYS A 75 -1.14 -9.20 2.13
N ARG A 76 -0.34 -9.85 2.97
CA ARG A 76 -0.77 -11.07 3.67
C ARG A 76 -1.99 -10.81 4.57
N GLU A 77 -1.97 -9.72 5.32
CA GLU A 77 -3.08 -9.34 6.21
C GLU A 77 -4.35 -9.01 5.43
N LEU A 78 -4.22 -8.46 4.23
CA LEU A 78 -5.36 -8.15 3.36
C LEU A 78 -5.87 -9.37 2.57
N GLY A 79 -5.16 -10.49 2.59
CA GLY A 79 -5.61 -11.75 2.02
C GLY A 79 -5.21 -11.98 0.56
N PHE A 80 -4.23 -11.25 0.05
CA PHE A 80 -3.74 -11.50 -1.31
C PHE A 80 -2.22 -11.50 -1.42
#